data_a50a697f24f8bb8c3b72e9042c08e4f5
#
_entry.id   a50a697f24f8bb8c3b72e9042c08e4f5
#
_cell.length_a   1.000
_cell.length_b   1.000
_cell.length_c   1.000
_cell.angle_alpha   90.00
_cell.angle_beta   90.00
_cell.angle_gamma   90.00
#
_symmetry.space_group_name_H-M   'P 1'
#
loop_
_entity.id
_entity.type
_entity.pdbx_description
1 polymer ?
#
loop_
_entity_poly.entity_id
_entity_poly.type
_entity_poly.pdbx_seq_one_letter_code
_entity_poly.pdbx_strand_id
1 'polypeptide(L)'
;MNLNSKKPEKRPLYVYYIIAVVIIVLLNVFALPALSERSVKETDYTTFLKAVDRGKVYEATIDSDYIYYTMKVDGNDVYCKTVSVDDQDLVSHLYDAGVSIEGTAPQRQSLLLSLILGYVLPIAIFVLLGRWLSKKMMSSMGNGGPGGMMSFGKSNAKVYVKSSTGIKFSDVAGEDEAKELLTEIVDFLHNPEKYREIGASMPKGALLVGPPGTGKTLLAKAVAGEAEVPFFSISGSEFVEMFVGMGAAKVRDLFKQANEKAPCIVFIDEIDTIGKKRDGSGMGGGNDEREQTLNQLLTEMDGFDGSKGVVILAATNRPDSLDPALLRPGRFDRRIPVELPDLQGREEILKVHAKKIKIADTVRFDEIAKAAVGASGAELANIVNEAALRAVRDGRKFATQADFEESIEVVIAGYQKKNRVLSNKEKLIVSYHEGGHALVAAKQTDSAPVHKITIIPRTSGALGYTMQVDEQEHFLMSKEELENKIATFTGGRAAEELIFHSVTTGASNDIEQATKIARAMISRYGMSDDFDMVAMENVSNQYLGGDASLTCSFETQTLLDKKVVELVRREHEKATKILTDNIGKLHEIAKYLYEHETITGEEFMKILNEKPDEIEEIQENETRQ
;
A
#
# COMPACT_ATOMS: atom_id res chain seq x y z
N MET A 1 7.31 23.81 -35.12
CA MET A 1 8.44 24.09 -34.22
C MET A 1 7.99 25.13 -33.20
N ASN A 2 7.48 24.72 -32.04
CA ASN A 2 7.10 25.62 -30.95
C ASN A 2 7.81 25.10 -29.68
N LEU A 3 8.86 25.82 -29.31
CA LEU A 3 9.63 25.59 -28.09
C LEU A 3 8.84 26.14 -26.90
N ASN A 4 8.19 25.28 -26.14
CA ASN A 4 7.64 25.62 -24.83
C ASN A 4 8.77 25.75 -23.81
N SER A 5 9.14 26.97 -23.48
CA SER A 5 10.03 27.29 -22.37
C SER A 5 9.32 26.96 -21.05
N LYS A 6 9.76 25.90 -20.35
CA LYS A 6 9.38 25.64 -18.96
C LYS A 6 9.82 26.81 -18.08
N LYS A 7 8.88 27.49 -17.44
CA LYS A 7 9.17 28.46 -16.37
C LYS A 7 9.86 27.71 -15.22
N PRO A 8 10.92 28.29 -14.62
CA PRO A 8 11.57 27.66 -13.48
C PRO A 8 10.61 27.58 -12.29
N GLU A 9 10.49 26.41 -11.68
CA GLU A 9 9.73 26.18 -10.45
C GLU A 9 10.30 27.07 -9.33
N LYS A 10 9.47 27.92 -8.77
CA LYS A 10 9.85 28.76 -7.61
C LYS A 10 10.04 27.85 -6.40
N ARG A 11 11.27 27.73 -5.92
CA ARG A 11 11.58 27.00 -4.68
C ARG A 11 10.82 27.59 -3.49
N PRO A 12 10.29 26.78 -2.57
CA PRO A 12 9.51 27.28 -1.44
C PRO A 12 10.36 28.14 -0.51
N LEU A 13 9.75 29.16 0.07
CA LEU A 13 10.42 30.24 0.84
C LEU A 13 11.28 29.72 2.00
N TYR A 14 10.89 28.61 2.64
CA TYR A 14 11.65 28.03 3.75
C TYR A 14 13.08 27.60 3.35
N VAL A 15 13.31 27.26 2.07
CA VAL A 15 14.65 26.91 1.56
C VAL A 15 15.59 28.09 1.65
N TYR A 16 15.11 29.32 1.40
CA TYR A 16 15.92 30.51 1.53
C TYR A 16 16.25 30.87 3.00
N TYR A 17 15.32 30.59 3.93
CA TYR A 17 15.59 30.70 5.36
C TYR A 17 16.61 29.71 5.85
N ILE A 18 16.53 28.46 5.43
CA ILE A 18 17.51 27.39 5.75
C ILE A 18 18.89 27.80 5.21
N ILE A 19 18.96 28.28 3.98
CA ILE A 19 20.22 28.74 3.37
C ILE A 19 20.81 29.93 4.15
N ALA A 20 20.00 30.91 4.55
CA ALA A 20 20.47 32.07 5.33
C ALA A 20 20.99 31.64 6.71
N VAL A 21 20.29 30.75 7.41
CA VAL A 21 20.75 30.21 8.70
C VAL A 21 22.05 29.43 8.53
N VAL A 22 22.16 28.58 7.51
CA VAL A 22 23.39 27.83 7.22
C VAL A 22 24.55 28.77 6.91
N ILE A 23 24.35 29.85 6.15
CA ILE A 23 25.38 30.83 5.85
C ILE A 23 25.83 31.57 7.13
N ILE A 24 24.89 31.95 8.01
CA ILE A 24 25.23 32.62 9.29
C ILE A 24 26.01 31.68 10.21
N VAL A 25 25.61 30.40 10.28
CA VAL A 25 26.34 29.38 11.06
C VAL A 25 27.73 29.12 10.48
N LEU A 26 27.87 29.01 9.18
CA LEU A 26 29.17 28.85 8.52
C LEU A 26 30.09 30.06 8.71
N LEU A 27 29.54 31.25 8.63
CA LEU A 27 30.30 32.51 8.93
C LEU A 27 30.78 32.54 10.37
N ASN A 28 29.94 32.17 11.35
CA ASN A 28 30.33 32.14 12.76
C ASN A 28 31.32 31.03 13.12
N VAL A 29 31.17 29.85 12.51
CA VAL A 29 31.99 28.67 12.85
C VAL A 29 33.34 28.69 12.13
N PHE A 30 33.39 29.18 10.88
CA PHE A 30 34.60 29.08 10.06
C PHE A 30 35.25 30.40 9.72
N ALA A 31 34.51 31.49 9.49
CA ALA A 31 35.09 32.75 9.05
C ALA A 31 35.58 33.64 10.19
N LEU A 32 34.87 33.70 11.31
CA LEU A 32 35.31 34.50 12.46
C LEU A 32 36.55 33.95 13.17
N PRO A 33 36.68 32.63 13.42
CA PRO A 33 37.91 32.05 13.95
C PRO A 33 39.11 32.21 13.00
N ALA A 34 38.90 32.00 11.69
CA ALA A 34 39.97 32.09 10.68
C ALA A 34 40.54 33.53 10.51
N LEU A 35 39.76 34.57 10.85
CA LEU A 35 40.19 35.98 10.85
C LEU A 35 40.94 36.37 12.13
N SER A 36 40.81 35.58 13.22
CA SER A 36 41.45 35.87 14.51
C SER A 36 42.74 35.07 14.75
N GLU A 37 43.01 34.04 14.03
CA GLU A 37 44.23 33.23 14.14
C GLU A 37 45.34 33.77 13.22
N ARG A 38 46.17 34.71 13.71
CA ARG A 38 47.58 34.77 13.31
C ARG A 38 48.16 33.40 13.68
N SER A 39 48.89 32.76 12.81
CA SER A 39 49.43 31.41 13.01
C SER A 39 50.39 31.39 14.21
N VAL A 40 49.84 31.15 15.40
CA VAL A 40 50.62 30.96 16.62
C VAL A 40 51.02 29.49 16.72
N LYS A 41 52.30 29.20 16.73
CA LYS A 41 52.82 27.86 16.83
C LYS A 41 52.74 27.37 18.28
N GLU A 42 52.06 26.27 18.50
CA GLU A 42 51.97 25.66 19.83
C GLU A 42 53.24 24.86 20.15
N THR A 43 53.81 25.03 21.35
CA THR A 43 55.04 24.41 21.80
C THR A 43 54.85 23.89 23.24
N ASP A 44 55.67 22.92 23.66
CA ASP A 44 55.71 22.48 25.04
C ASP A 44 56.51 23.45 25.92
N TYR A 45 56.23 23.44 27.24
CA TYR A 45 56.86 24.30 28.24
C TYR A 45 58.37 24.09 28.31
N THR A 46 58.87 22.87 28.14
CA THR A 46 60.31 22.55 28.15
C THR A 46 61.02 23.18 26.93
N THR A 47 60.39 23.17 25.79
CA THR A 47 60.92 23.81 24.57
C THR A 47 60.97 25.33 24.69
N PHE A 48 59.98 25.92 25.36
CA PHE A 48 59.98 27.34 25.70
C PHE A 48 61.17 27.70 26.63
N LEU A 49 61.36 27.00 27.74
CA LEU A 49 62.48 27.25 28.64
C LEU A 49 63.82 27.08 27.96
N LYS A 50 64.01 26.05 27.15
CA LYS A 50 65.24 25.91 26.34
C LYS A 50 65.47 27.01 25.32
N ALA A 51 64.42 27.60 24.82
CA ALA A 51 64.51 28.75 23.91
C ALA A 51 64.89 30.04 24.69
N VAL A 52 64.39 30.20 25.90
CA VAL A 52 64.78 31.29 26.83
C VAL A 52 66.23 31.15 27.19
N ASP A 53 66.71 30.01 27.64
CA ASP A 53 68.13 29.74 28.01
C ASP A 53 69.10 29.99 26.86
N ARG A 54 68.65 29.80 25.61
CA ARG A 54 69.47 30.01 24.41
C ARG A 54 69.42 31.47 23.91
N GLY A 55 68.73 32.38 24.65
CA GLY A 55 68.58 33.78 24.27
C GLY A 55 67.82 34.00 22.96
N LYS A 56 66.94 33.08 22.58
CA LYS A 56 66.13 33.17 21.35
C LYS A 56 64.79 33.84 21.55
N VAL A 57 64.32 33.90 22.78
CA VAL A 57 63.05 34.54 23.17
C VAL A 57 63.38 35.98 23.60
N TYR A 58 62.69 36.96 23.07
CA TYR A 58 62.91 38.36 23.44
C TYR A 58 61.69 39.05 24.04
N GLU A 59 60.50 38.47 23.90
CA GLU A 59 59.26 38.98 24.44
C GLU A 59 58.39 37.84 24.92
N ALA A 60 57.80 37.95 26.08
CA ALA A 60 56.86 36.94 26.62
C ALA A 60 55.70 37.64 27.33
N THR A 61 54.47 37.21 27.04
CA THR A 61 53.25 37.67 27.68
C THR A 61 52.65 36.49 28.47
N ILE A 62 52.52 36.67 29.78
CA ILE A 62 52.01 35.66 30.68
C ILE A 62 50.52 35.91 30.92
N ASP A 63 49.69 34.94 30.51
CA ASP A 63 48.25 34.89 30.78
C ASP A 63 47.94 33.71 31.75
N SER A 64 46.74 33.68 32.30
CA SER A 64 46.33 32.64 33.27
C SER A 64 46.53 31.23 32.77
N ASP A 65 46.26 30.95 31.51
CA ASP A 65 46.24 29.60 30.94
C ASP A 65 47.41 29.35 29.98
N TYR A 66 47.97 30.41 29.37
CA TYR A 66 48.99 30.27 28.34
C TYR A 66 50.07 31.37 28.49
N ILE A 67 51.31 31.02 28.10
CA ILE A 67 52.38 31.95 27.88
C ILE A 67 52.56 32.15 26.39
N TYR A 68 52.36 33.35 25.91
CA TYR A 68 52.65 33.75 24.54
C TYR A 68 54.02 34.35 24.48
N TYR A 69 54.85 33.94 23.51
CA TYR A 69 56.18 34.43 23.39
C TYR A 69 56.61 34.56 21.93
N THR A 70 57.50 35.49 21.69
CA THR A 70 58.09 35.69 20.37
C THR A 70 59.55 35.28 20.38
N MET A 71 59.92 34.42 19.44
CA MET A 71 61.30 33.95 19.26
C MET A 71 61.81 34.19 17.84
N LYS A 72 63.13 34.42 17.69
CA LYS A 72 63.80 34.50 16.40
C LYS A 72 64.27 33.13 15.92
N VAL A 73 63.77 32.72 14.72
CA VAL A 73 64.21 31.52 14.02
C VAL A 73 64.64 31.92 12.61
N ASP A 74 65.88 31.68 12.28
CA ASP A 74 66.48 32.01 10.97
C ASP A 74 66.26 33.50 10.54
N GLY A 75 66.26 34.41 11.53
CA GLY A 75 66.09 35.83 11.28
C GLY A 75 64.64 36.33 11.23
N ASN A 76 63.64 35.47 11.28
CA ASN A 76 62.23 35.80 11.25
C ASN A 76 61.60 35.66 12.65
N ASP A 77 60.63 36.52 12.95
CA ASP A 77 59.89 36.48 14.19
C ASP A 77 58.79 35.44 14.09
N VAL A 78 58.80 34.46 15.01
CA VAL A 78 57.79 33.41 15.12
C VAL A 78 57.03 33.58 16.44
N TYR A 79 55.71 33.72 16.32
CA TYR A 79 54.80 33.78 17.49
C TYR A 79 54.48 32.36 17.96
N CYS A 80 54.76 32.10 19.24
CA CYS A 80 54.56 30.81 19.87
C CYS A 80 53.67 30.92 21.11
N LYS A 81 52.98 29.85 21.46
CA LYS A 81 52.28 29.73 22.74
C LYS A 81 52.63 28.43 23.43
N THR A 82 52.68 28.44 24.74
CA THR A 82 52.80 27.25 25.58
C THR A 82 51.85 27.34 26.75
N VAL A 83 51.47 26.16 27.33
CA VAL A 83 50.60 26.14 28.51
C VAL A 83 51.35 26.75 29.70
N SER A 84 50.69 27.60 30.50
CA SER A 84 51.21 28.17 31.72
C SER A 84 51.34 27.02 32.78
N VAL A 85 52.51 26.89 33.37
CA VAL A 85 52.76 25.97 34.48
C VAL A 85 53.00 26.84 35.70
N ASP A 86 52.57 26.40 36.89
CA ASP A 86 52.77 27.08 38.16
C ASP A 86 54.25 26.98 38.60
N ASP A 87 55.06 27.82 37.96
CA ASP A 87 56.51 27.92 38.20
C ASP A 87 56.81 29.26 38.84
N GLN A 88 57.11 29.25 40.16
CA GLN A 88 57.33 30.45 40.93
C GLN A 88 58.61 31.22 40.52
N ASP A 89 59.57 30.52 39.90
CA ASP A 89 60.83 31.12 39.48
C ASP A 89 60.83 31.60 38.02
N LEU A 90 59.73 31.35 37.28
CA LEU A 90 59.61 31.70 35.83
C LEU A 90 59.91 33.18 35.57
N VAL A 91 59.31 34.09 36.35
CA VAL A 91 59.46 35.54 36.14
C VAL A 91 60.88 35.96 36.36
N SER A 92 61.55 35.43 37.40
CA SER A 92 62.97 35.69 37.69
C SER A 92 63.85 35.15 36.56
N HIS A 93 63.55 33.95 36.10
CA HIS A 93 64.30 33.30 35.03
C HIS A 93 64.20 34.06 33.69
N LEU A 94 63.02 34.56 33.33
CA LEU A 94 62.79 35.36 32.13
C LEU A 94 63.50 36.74 32.23
N TYR A 95 63.49 37.34 33.45
CA TYR A 95 64.18 38.58 33.69
C TYR A 95 65.69 38.47 33.59
N ASP A 96 66.26 37.41 34.17
CA ASP A 96 67.71 37.10 34.09
C ASP A 96 68.14 36.76 32.66
N ALA A 97 67.27 36.21 31.87
CA ALA A 97 67.51 35.93 30.46
C ALA A 97 67.32 37.14 29.53
N GLY A 98 66.92 38.29 30.08
CA GLY A 98 66.74 39.56 29.34
C GLY A 98 65.49 39.57 28.44
N VAL A 99 64.47 38.76 28.74
CA VAL A 99 63.21 38.73 28.01
C VAL A 99 62.31 39.82 28.49
N SER A 100 61.71 40.60 27.56
CA SER A 100 60.71 41.63 27.93
C SER A 100 59.41 40.92 28.32
N ILE A 101 58.94 41.20 29.56
CA ILE A 101 57.75 40.53 30.10
C ILE A 101 56.59 41.55 30.08
N GLU A 102 55.55 41.29 29.33
CA GLU A 102 54.29 42.04 29.35
C GLU A 102 53.22 41.27 30.12
N GLY A 103 52.58 41.97 31.09
CA GLY A 103 51.37 41.44 31.74
C GLY A 103 50.12 41.96 31.05
N THR A 104 49.29 41.08 30.59
CA THR A 104 47.98 41.48 30.05
C THR A 104 47.04 41.86 31.19
N ALA A 105 46.62 43.13 31.25
CA ALA A 105 45.48 43.50 32.06
C ALA A 105 44.23 42.76 31.50
N PRO A 106 43.40 42.09 32.36
CA PRO A 106 42.20 41.42 31.87
C PRO A 106 41.32 42.43 31.14
N GLN A 107 41.19 42.27 29.80
CA GLN A 107 40.23 43.04 29.04
C GLN A 107 38.85 42.69 29.55
N ARG A 108 38.25 43.50 30.38
CA ARG A 108 36.82 43.45 30.70
C ARG A 108 36.07 43.79 29.42
N GLN A 109 35.91 42.83 28.52
CA GLN A 109 34.90 42.95 27.49
C GLN A 109 33.57 43.16 28.22
N SER A 110 32.94 44.30 27.93
CA SER A 110 31.65 44.63 28.52
C SER A 110 30.67 43.51 28.17
N LEU A 111 30.25 42.74 29.17
CA LEU A 111 29.26 41.67 29.05
C LEU A 111 28.01 42.14 28.29
N LEU A 112 27.66 43.44 28.45
CA LEU A 112 26.60 44.11 27.73
C LEU A 112 26.87 44.21 26.22
N LEU A 113 28.11 44.53 25.82
CA LEU A 113 28.45 44.68 24.40
C LEU A 113 28.47 43.31 23.67
N SER A 114 28.96 42.28 24.34
CA SER A 114 28.97 40.92 23.79
C SER A 114 27.55 40.33 23.70
N LEU A 115 26.66 40.61 24.66
CA LEU A 115 25.25 40.23 24.59
C LEU A 115 24.48 40.97 23.47
N ILE A 116 24.77 42.28 23.31
CA ILE A 116 24.11 43.07 22.25
C ILE A 116 24.57 42.60 20.86
N LEU A 117 25.85 42.41 20.63
CA LEU A 117 26.39 41.98 19.34
C LEU A 117 26.10 40.50 19.06
N GLY A 118 26.15 39.65 20.07
CA GLY A 118 25.95 38.20 19.91
C GLY A 118 24.48 37.78 19.77
N TYR A 119 23.56 38.45 20.44
CA TYR A 119 22.17 38.04 20.51
C TYR A 119 21.15 39.08 20.06
N VAL A 120 21.25 40.30 20.55
CA VAL A 120 20.23 41.34 20.28
C VAL A 120 20.27 41.81 18.83
N LEU A 121 21.46 42.06 18.29
CA LEU A 121 21.63 42.53 16.91
C LEU A 121 21.17 41.51 15.86
N PRO A 122 21.52 40.21 15.93
CA PRO A 122 21.00 39.21 15.01
C PRO A 122 19.48 39.03 15.09
N ILE A 123 18.90 39.06 16.29
CA ILE A 123 17.44 39.00 16.49
C ILE A 123 16.77 40.24 15.90
N ALA A 124 17.30 41.42 16.12
CA ALA A 124 16.77 42.67 15.57
C ALA A 124 16.82 42.68 14.02
N ILE A 125 17.93 42.23 13.45
CA ILE A 125 18.06 42.07 11.98
C ILE A 125 17.03 41.08 11.47
N PHE A 126 16.84 39.94 12.15
CA PHE A 126 15.88 38.91 11.75
C PHE A 126 14.43 39.44 11.78
N VAL A 127 14.06 40.19 12.83
CA VAL A 127 12.74 40.83 12.96
C VAL A 127 12.52 41.90 11.88
N LEU A 128 13.53 42.73 11.62
CA LEU A 128 13.44 43.78 10.59
C LEU A 128 13.36 43.17 9.17
N LEU A 129 14.17 42.14 8.90
CA LEU A 129 14.13 41.40 7.63
C LEU A 129 12.80 40.68 7.43
N GLY A 130 12.29 40.06 8.51
CA GLY A 130 10.97 39.40 8.51
C GLY A 130 9.82 40.39 8.23
N ARG A 131 9.85 41.58 8.85
CA ARG A 131 8.87 42.64 8.58
C ARG A 131 9.01 43.24 7.18
N TRP A 132 10.21 43.37 6.66
CA TRP A 132 10.45 43.85 5.29
C TRP A 132 9.99 42.83 4.25
N LEU A 133 10.30 41.55 4.46
CA LEU A 133 9.85 40.47 3.59
C LEU A 133 8.31 40.30 3.60
N SER A 134 7.71 40.40 4.80
CA SER A 134 6.24 40.31 4.92
C SER A 134 5.54 41.48 4.24
N LYS A 135 6.11 42.70 4.32
CA LYS A 135 5.61 43.87 3.60
C LYS A 135 5.73 43.74 2.09
N LYS A 136 6.82 43.16 1.59
CA LYS A 136 7.04 42.90 0.15
C LYS A 136 6.19 41.77 -0.39
N MET A 137 5.90 40.72 0.43
CA MET A 137 4.95 39.66 0.09
C MET A 137 3.50 40.15 0.06
N MET A 138 3.13 41.06 0.99
CA MET A 138 1.79 41.62 1.05
C MET A 138 1.47 42.56 -0.13
N SER A 139 2.47 43.20 -0.72
CA SER A 139 2.30 44.07 -1.91
C SER A 139 2.25 43.28 -3.23
N SER A 140 2.67 42.00 -3.22
CA SER A 140 2.63 41.09 -4.40
C SER A 140 1.38 40.21 -4.46
N MET A 141 0.59 40.15 -3.38
CA MET A 141 -0.71 39.46 -3.33
C MET A 141 -1.82 40.50 -3.27
N GLY A 142 -2.32 40.86 -4.44
CA GLY A 142 -3.44 41.78 -4.57
C GLY A 142 -4.64 41.37 -3.72
N ASN A 143 -5.10 42.30 -2.94
CA ASN A 143 -6.46 42.47 -2.42
C ASN A 143 -7.08 41.28 -1.68
N GLY A 144 -6.50 40.85 -0.56
CA GLY A 144 -7.11 39.89 0.38
C GLY A 144 -6.73 40.28 1.80
N GLY A 145 -7.72 40.70 2.60
CA GLY A 145 -7.55 41.17 3.99
C GLY A 145 -6.91 40.18 4.96
N PRO A 146 -6.83 40.47 6.28
CA PRO A 146 -6.08 39.71 7.30
C PRO A 146 -6.50 38.25 7.55
N GLY A 147 -7.30 37.65 6.66
CA GLY A 147 -7.77 36.26 6.74
C GLY A 147 -6.86 35.19 6.16
N GLY A 148 -5.72 35.53 5.55
CA GLY A 148 -4.84 34.56 4.87
C GLY A 148 -4.14 33.55 5.77
N MET A 149 -4.09 33.76 7.08
CA MET A 149 -3.51 32.83 8.05
C MET A 149 -4.50 31.77 8.59
N MET A 150 -5.78 31.86 8.23
CA MET A 150 -6.84 30.92 8.63
C MET A 150 -7.25 29.92 7.53
N SER A 151 -6.44 29.72 6.50
CA SER A 151 -6.73 28.74 5.45
C SER A 151 -6.25 27.32 5.78
N PHE A 152 -5.58 27.11 6.89
CA PHE A 152 -5.26 25.80 7.44
C PHE A 152 -6.54 25.18 8.02
N GLY A 153 -7.04 24.09 7.41
CA GLY A 153 -8.24 23.39 7.88
C GLY A 153 -9.45 23.51 6.95
N LYS A 154 -9.31 24.12 5.78
CA LYS A 154 -10.36 24.01 4.75
C LYS A 154 -10.35 22.62 4.15
N SER A 155 -11.53 22.04 4.05
CA SER A 155 -11.74 20.77 3.35
C SER A 155 -11.37 20.94 1.87
N ASN A 156 -10.55 20.02 1.35
CA ASN A 156 -10.27 19.90 -0.08
C ASN A 156 -11.29 19.00 -0.79
N ALA A 157 -12.46 18.77 -0.19
CA ALA A 157 -13.49 17.94 -0.79
C ALA A 157 -13.78 18.42 -2.21
N LYS A 158 -13.75 17.48 -3.15
CA LYS A 158 -14.14 17.74 -4.52
C LYS A 158 -15.64 17.88 -4.58
N VAL A 159 -16.11 19.08 -4.86
CA VAL A 159 -17.54 19.35 -5.05
C VAL A 159 -17.90 19.13 -6.51
N TYR A 160 -18.65 18.09 -6.77
CA TYR A 160 -19.23 17.84 -8.08
C TYR A 160 -20.63 18.47 -8.10
N VAL A 161 -20.83 19.50 -8.93
CA VAL A 161 -22.17 20.07 -9.16
C VAL A 161 -23.00 19.18 -10.10
N LYS A 162 -24.31 19.33 -10.05
CA LYS A 162 -25.36 18.57 -10.75
C LYS A 162 -25.06 18.15 -12.21
N SER A 163 -24.22 18.89 -12.93
CA SER A 163 -23.84 18.61 -14.32
C SER A 163 -22.54 17.82 -14.50
N SER A 164 -21.79 17.54 -13.44
CA SER A 164 -20.42 17.00 -13.55
C SER A 164 -20.28 15.51 -13.24
N THR A 165 -21.25 14.89 -12.56
CA THR A 165 -21.18 13.44 -12.28
C THR A 165 -21.58 12.60 -13.48
N GLY A 166 -22.64 12.97 -14.21
CA GLY A 166 -23.08 12.31 -15.46
C GLY A 166 -23.31 10.80 -15.37
N ILE A 167 -22.91 10.18 -14.25
CA ILE A 167 -22.95 8.74 -14.00
C ILE A 167 -24.31 8.43 -13.35
N LYS A 168 -25.04 7.48 -13.91
CA LYS A 168 -26.33 6.99 -13.41
C LYS A 168 -26.24 5.50 -13.05
N PHE A 169 -27.27 4.96 -12.40
CA PHE A 169 -27.37 3.53 -12.11
C PHE A 169 -27.31 2.67 -13.37
N SER A 170 -27.77 3.18 -14.52
CA SER A 170 -27.65 2.52 -15.81
C SER A 170 -26.20 2.31 -16.29
N ASP A 171 -25.26 3.08 -15.73
CA ASP A 171 -23.84 2.96 -16.06
C ASP A 171 -23.10 2.01 -15.12
N VAL A 172 -23.78 1.51 -14.08
CA VAL A 172 -23.29 0.55 -13.11
C VAL A 172 -23.97 -0.79 -13.39
N ALA A 173 -23.22 -1.76 -13.85
CA ALA A 173 -23.68 -3.12 -14.10
C ALA A 173 -23.49 -3.99 -12.86
N GLY A 174 -24.34 -5.01 -12.68
CA GLY A 174 -24.37 -5.82 -11.48
C GLY A 174 -24.82 -5.03 -10.24
N GLU A 175 -24.68 -5.61 -9.05
CA GLU A 175 -24.94 -4.99 -7.75
C GLU A 175 -26.41 -4.56 -7.57
N ASP A 176 -27.35 -5.38 -8.03
CA ASP A 176 -28.77 -5.00 -8.08
C ASP A 176 -29.36 -4.79 -6.68
N GLU A 177 -28.98 -5.59 -5.68
CA GLU A 177 -29.39 -5.43 -4.30
C GLU A 177 -28.85 -4.11 -3.70
N ALA A 178 -27.61 -3.79 -3.97
CA ALA A 178 -27.03 -2.52 -3.53
C ALA A 178 -27.72 -1.32 -4.21
N LYS A 179 -28.06 -1.41 -5.50
CA LYS A 179 -28.78 -0.39 -6.23
C LYS A 179 -30.20 -0.21 -5.68
N GLU A 180 -30.91 -1.30 -5.34
CA GLU A 180 -32.25 -1.23 -4.75
C GLU A 180 -32.23 -0.44 -3.45
N LEU A 181 -31.31 -0.80 -2.52
CA LEU A 181 -31.13 -0.10 -1.26
C LEU A 181 -30.74 1.38 -1.45
N LEU A 182 -29.94 1.69 -2.46
CA LEU A 182 -29.51 3.05 -2.77
C LEU A 182 -30.62 3.86 -3.47
N THR A 183 -31.52 3.22 -4.21
CA THR A 183 -32.67 3.84 -4.85
C THR A 183 -33.65 4.40 -3.82
N GLU A 184 -33.77 3.76 -2.65
CA GLU A 184 -34.56 4.33 -1.54
C GLU A 184 -34.00 5.68 -1.07
N ILE A 185 -32.66 5.82 -1.05
CA ILE A 185 -31.99 7.09 -0.69
C ILE A 185 -32.27 8.16 -1.75
N VAL A 186 -32.26 7.80 -3.03
CA VAL A 186 -32.59 8.70 -4.15
C VAL A 186 -34.06 9.14 -4.04
N ASP A 187 -35.00 8.21 -3.82
CA ASP A 187 -36.43 8.53 -3.67
C ASP A 187 -36.67 9.48 -2.50
N PHE A 188 -35.99 9.24 -1.35
CA PHE A 188 -36.07 10.15 -0.21
C PHE A 188 -35.58 11.57 -0.53
N LEU A 189 -34.46 11.70 -1.26
CA LEU A 189 -33.92 13.01 -1.62
C LEU A 189 -34.87 13.77 -2.55
N HIS A 190 -35.65 13.07 -3.38
CA HIS A 190 -36.65 13.65 -4.26
C HIS A 190 -37.99 13.90 -3.54
N ASN A 191 -38.44 12.97 -2.69
CA ASN A 191 -39.80 12.94 -2.12
C ASN A 191 -39.78 12.79 -0.59
N PRO A 192 -39.13 13.68 0.18
CA PRO A 192 -38.95 13.53 1.62
C PRO A 192 -40.28 13.54 2.39
N GLU A 193 -41.33 14.20 1.86
CA GLU A 193 -42.65 14.30 2.52
C GLU A 193 -43.35 12.94 2.59
N LYS A 194 -43.27 12.11 1.57
CA LYS A 194 -43.82 10.75 1.52
C LYS A 194 -43.36 9.89 2.70
N TYR A 195 -42.12 10.03 3.12
CA TYR A 195 -41.57 9.29 4.27
C TYR A 195 -41.99 9.90 5.59
N ARG A 196 -42.12 11.23 5.69
CA ARG A 196 -42.60 11.93 6.87
C ARG A 196 -44.07 11.61 7.20
N GLU A 197 -44.92 11.50 6.17
CA GLU A 197 -46.36 11.20 6.35
C GLU A 197 -46.58 9.86 7.03
N ILE A 198 -45.74 8.85 6.78
CA ILE A 198 -45.81 7.52 7.39
C ILE A 198 -45.06 7.48 8.72
N GLY A 199 -44.30 8.54 9.07
CA GLY A 199 -43.45 8.57 10.26
C GLY A 199 -42.11 7.82 10.11
N ALA A 200 -41.71 7.49 8.89
CA ALA A 200 -40.41 6.86 8.62
C ALA A 200 -39.28 7.89 8.76
N SER A 201 -38.26 7.51 9.50
CA SER A 201 -37.02 8.28 9.59
C SER A 201 -35.96 7.66 8.66
N MET A 202 -35.45 8.48 7.73
CA MET A 202 -34.34 8.02 6.90
C MET A 202 -33.05 7.89 7.68
N PRO A 203 -32.20 6.90 7.32
CA PRO A 203 -30.87 6.80 7.89
C PRO A 203 -30.06 8.06 7.55
N LYS A 204 -29.36 8.61 8.55
CA LYS A 204 -28.48 9.77 8.34
C LYS A 204 -27.27 9.41 7.49
N GLY A 205 -26.84 8.14 7.56
CA GLY A 205 -25.71 7.64 6.82
C GLY A 205 -25.84 6.19 6.38
N ALA A 206 -25.26 5.87 5.22
CA ALA A 206 -25.12 4.51 4.75
C ALA A 206 -23.65 4.18 4.50
N LEU A 207 -23.27 2.95 4.85
CA LEU A 207 -21.92 2.42 4.72
C LEU A 207 -21.87 1.37 3.63
N LEU A 208 -21.15 1.67 2.54
CA LEU A 208 -20.85 0.72 1.46
C LEU A 208 -19.69 -0.18 1.92
N VAL A 209 -19.92 -1.48 1.95
CA VAL A 209 -18.98 -2.46 2.52
C VAL A 209 -18.71 -3.55 1.49
N GLY A 210 -17.47 -3.87 1.24
CA GLY A 210 -17.13 -4.95 0.30
C GLY A 210 -15.67 -4.98 -0.13
N PRO A 211 -15.27 -5.96 -0.94
CA PRO A 211 -13.91 -6.08 -1.44
C PRO A 211 -13.43 -4.85 -2.22
N PRO A 212 -12.12 -4.62 -2.36
CA PRO A 212 -11.60 -3.58 -3.24
C PRO A 212 -12.00 -3.85 -4.69
N GLY A 213 -12.22 -2.78 -5.47
CA GLY A 213 -12.52 -2.90 -6.90
C GLY A 213 -13.97 -3.22 -7.25
N THR A 214 -14.88 -3.41 -6.28
CA THR A 214 -16.31 -3.74 -6.53
C THR A 214 -17.16 -2.54 -6.97
N GLY A 215 -16.60 -1.32 -7.01
CA GLY A 215 -17.33 -0.16 -7.54
C GLY A 215 -18.02 0.72 -6.50
N LYS A 216 -17.70 0.60 -5.20
CA LYS A 216 -18.30 1.41 -4.11
C LYS A 216 -18.29 2.91 -4.38
N THR A 217 -17.16 3.46 -4.80
CA THR A 217 -17.03 4.87 -5.19
C THR A 217 -17.85 5.22 -6.44
N LEU A 218 -17.99 4.28 -7.38
CA LEU A 218 -18.79 4.45 -8.59
C LEU A 218 -20.29 4.48 -8.25
N LEU A 219 -20.75 3.56 -7.38
CA LEU A 219 -22.11 3.54 -6.87
C LEU A 219 -22.46 4.84 -6.14
N ALA A 220 -21.59 5.34 -5.27
CA ALA A 220 -21.83 6.62 -4.58
C ALA A 220 -22.00 7.80 -5.56
N LYS A 221 -21.21 7.82 -6.64
CA LYS A 221 -21.37 8.81 -7.71
C LYS A 221 -22.66 8.63 -8.50
N ALA A 222 -23.08 7.38 -8.75
CA ALA A 222 -24.33 7.07 -9.44
C ALA A 222 -25.54 7.51 -8.64
N VAL A 223 -25.54 7.32 -7.30
CA VAL A 223 -26.58 7.84 -6.41
C VAL A 223 -26.74 9.35 -6.55
N ALA A 224 -25.63 10.07 -6.54
CA ALA A 224 -25.66 11.53 -6.70
C ALA A 224 -26.11 11.99 -8.09
N GLY A 225 -25.74 11.26 -9.13
CA GLY A 225 -26.17 11.51 -10.49
C GLY A 225 -27.65 11.22 -10.72
N GLU A 226 -28.16 10.16 -10.07
CA GLU A 226 -29.57 9.79 -10.12
C GLU A 226 -30.44 10.77 -9.31
N ALA A 227 -29.97 11.13 -8.10
CA ALA A 227 -30.66 12.10 -7.22
C ALA A 227 -30.53 13.56 -7.73
N GLU A 228 -29.67 13.81 -8.69
CA GLU A 228 -29.38 15.15 -9.26
C GLU A 228 -29.08 16.21 -8.18
N VAL A 229 -28.36 15.84 -7.11
CA VAL A 229 -27.93 16.71 -6.03
C VAL A 229 -26.42 16.94 -6.06
N PRO A 230 -25.90 18.00 -5.40
CA PRO A 230 -24.47 18.21 -5.22
C PRO A 230 -23.82 17.03 -4.50
N PHE A 231 -22.62 16.65 -4.97
CA PHE A 231 -21.83 15.54 -4.43
C PHE A 231 -20.50 16.04 -3.90
N PHE A 232 -20.27 15.84 -2.61
CA PHE A 232 -19.00 16.12 -1.94
C PHE A 232 -18.23 14.82 -1.79
N SER A 233 -17.07 14.69 -2.38
CA SER A 233 -16.24 13.49 -2.27
C SER A 233 -14.91 13.81 -1.61
N ILE A 234 -14.58 13.06 -0.56
CA ILE A 234 -13.33 13.17 0.17
C ILE A 234 -12.84 11.76 0.54
N SER A 235 -11.51 11.55 0.55
CA SER A 235 -10.94 10.33 1.13
C SER A 235 -10.70 10.49 2.63
N GLY A 236 -10.92 9.43 3.41
CA GLY A 236 -10.58 9.39 4.83
C GLY A 236 -9.13 9.76 5.11
N SER A 237 -8.22 9.44 4.19
CA SER A 237 -6.80 9.81 4.27
C SER A 237 -6.57 11.33 4.21
N GLU A 238 -7.45 12.11 3.59
CA GLU A 238 -7.33 13.57 3.51
C GLU A 238 -7.62 14.28 4.85
N PHE A 239 -8.22 13.57 5.79
CA PHE A 239 -8.41 14.08 7.15
C PHE A 239 -7.23 13.82 8.07
N VAL A 240 -6.32 12.91 7.71
CA VAL A 240 -5.13 12.61 8.51
C VAL A 240 -4.06 13.66 8.23
N GLU A 241 -3.75 14.45 9.26
CA GLU A 241 -2.80 15.55 9.17
C GLU A 241 -1.67 15.40 10.19
N MET A 242 -0.56 16.09 9.97
CA MET A 242 0.57 16.08 10.92
C MET A 242 0.32 16.92 12.17
N PHE A 243 -0.62 17.87 12.11
CA PHE A 243 -0.91 18.80 13.21
C PHE A 243 -2.25 18.45 13.87
N VAL A 244 -2.22 18.27 15.18
CA VAL A 244 -3.39 17.93 15.97
C VAL A 244 -4.49 18.97 15.80
N GLY A 245 -5.71 18.52 15.52
CA GLY A 245 -6.91 19.35 15.35
C GLY A 245 -7.17 19.84 13.93
N MET A 246 -6.27 19.64 12.98
CA MET A 246 -6.51 20.05 11.59
C MET A 246 -7.52 19.13 10.89
N GLY A 247 -7.48 17.82 11.12
CA GLY A 247 -8.47 16.89 10.62
C GLY A 247 -9.86 17.21 11.12
N ALA A 248 -10.00 17.48 12.41
CA ALA A 248 -11.26 17.91 13.02
C ALA A 248 -11.79 19.24 12.41
N ALA A 249 -10.90 20.18 12.08
CA ALA A 249 -11.27 21.42 11.40
C ALA A 249 -11.79 21.17 9.97
N LYS A 250 -11.18 20.26 9.22
CA LYS A 250 -11.65 19.86 7.90
C LYS A 250 -13.03 19.18 7.94
N VAL A 251 -13.27 18.33 8.95
CA VAL A 251 -14.58 17.72 9.16
C VAL A 251 -15.64 18.80 9.36
N ARG A 252 -15.43 19.75 10.27
CA ARG A 252 -16.35 20.88 10.51
C ARG A 252 -16.63 21.68 9.24
N ASP A 253 -15.59 21.99 8.47
CA ASP A 253 -15.71 22.76 7.22
C ASP A 253 -16.52 21.99 6.17
N LEU A 254 -16.28 20.68 6.01
CA LEU A 254 -17.04 19.82 5.11
C LEU A 254 -18.53 19.81 5.44
N PHE A 255 -18.89 19.57 6.70
CA PHE A 255 -20.30 19.54 7.14
C PHE A 255 -20.96 20.91 7.04
N LYS A 256 -20.24 21.99 7.30
CA LYS A 256 -20.73 23.35 7.07
C LYS A 256 -21.06 23.57 5.59
N GLN A 257 -20.15 23.22 4.68
CA GLN A 257 -20.37 23.35 3.23
C GLN A 257 -21.54 22.47 2.76
N ALA A 258 -21.66 21.25 3.28
CA ALA A 258 -22.78 20.37 2.97
C ALA A 258 -24.13 20.97 3.41
N ASN A 259 -24.19 21.51 4.63
CA ASN A 259 -25.40 22.18 5.14
C ASN A 259 -25.79 23.43 4.31
N GLU A 260 -24.81 24.18 3.81
CA GLU A 260 -25.05 25.35 2.95
C GLU A 260 -25.59 24.97 1.57
N LYS A 261 -25.30 23.73 1.10
CA LYS A 261 -25.69 23.25 -0.23
C LYS A 261 -26.72 22.12 -0.20
N ALA A 262 -27.42 21.96 0.91
CA ALA A 262 -28.49 20.97 1.05
C ALA A 262 -29.67 21.24 0.05
N PRO A 263 -30.29 20.21 -0.55
CA PRO A 263 -29.98 18.78 -0.38
C PRO A 263 -28.68 18.38 -1.11
N CYS A 264 -27.87 17.49 -0.50
CA CYS A 264 -26.63 17.02 -1.08
C CYS A 264 -26.20 15.66 -0.52
N ILE A 265 -25.23 15.04 -1.16
CA ILE A 265 -24.59 13.80 -0.68
C ILE A 265 -23.13 14.10 -0.29
N VAL A 266 -22.73 13.67 0.91
CA VAL A 266 -21.33 13.67 1.37
C VAL A 266 -20.83 12.24 1.31
N PHE A 267 -19.78 12.00 0.52
CA PHE A 267 -19.15 10.70 0.39
C PHE A 267 -17.74 10.71 0.99
N ILE A 268 -17.52 9.78 1.93
CA ILE A 268 -16.23 9.59 2.58
C ILE A 268 -15.69 8.22 2.16
N ASP A 269 -14.70 8.19 1.29
CA ASP A 269 -14.03 6.96 0.89
C ASP A 269 -12.99 6.53 1.92
N GLU A 270 -12.74 5.24 2.05
CA GLU A 270 -11.75 4.67 2.99
C GLU A 270 -11.94 5.19 4.43
N ILE A 271 -13.18 5.16 4.92
CA ILE A 271 -13.53 5.67 6.26
C ILE A 271 -12.74 4.98 7.39
N ASP A 272 -12.28 3.75 7.18
CA ASP A 272 -11.44 3.00 8.11
C ASP A 272 -10.09 3.67 8.40
N THR A 273 -9.63 4.59 7.55
CA THR A 273 -8.42 5.38 7.80
C THR A 273 -8.53 6.24 9.06
N ILE A 274 -9.72 6.79 9.34
CA ILE A 274 -10.00 7.64 10.52
C ILE A 274 -10.86 6.91 11.56
N GLY A 275 -11.64 5.92 11.13
CA GLY A 275 -12.65 5.24 11.93
C GLY A 275 -12.18 3.96 12.62
N LYS A 276 -10.89 3.67 12.70
CA LYS A 276 -10.36 2.43 13.27
C LYS A 276 -10.61 2.31 14.77
N LYS A 277 -10.93 1.08 15.25
CA LYS A 277 -11.04 0.74 16.68
C LYS A 277 -9.79 1.15 17.46
N ARG A 278 -9.97 1.47 18.73
CA ARG A 278 -8.91 1.77 19.68
C ARG A 278 -8.15 0.50 20.02
N ASP A 279 -6.94 0.34 19.53
CA ASP A 279 -6.04 -0.71 19.98
C ASP A 279 -5.33 -0.23 21.26
N GLY A 280 -5.57 -0.89 22.40
CA GLY A 280 -5.05 -0.50 23.72
C GLY A 280 -3.52 -0.60 23.90
N SER A 281 -2.74 -0.77 22.84
CA SER A 281 -1.29 -1.01 22.89
C SER A 281 -0.42 0.07 22.24
N GLY A 282 -0.96 1.20 21.83
CA GLY A 282 -0.24 2.22 21.05
C GLY A 282 0.35 3.37 21.86
N MET A 283 1.58 3.26 22.32
CA MET A 283 2.42 4.40 22.72
C MET A 283 2.95 5.11 21.46
N GLY A 284 2.16 6.02 20.87
CA GLY A 284 2.63 6.83 19.74
C GLY A 284 1.67 7.97 19.40
N GLY A 285 2.14 9.20 19.40
CA GLY A 285 1.39 10.44 19.21
C GLY A 285 0.61 10.64 17.89
N GLY A 286 0.54 9.61 17.03
CA GLY A 286 -0.27 9.62 15.80
C GLY A 286 -1.72 9.15 15.99
N ASN A 287 -2.07 8.58 17.16
CA ASN A 287 -3.42 8.14 17.46
C ASN A 287 -4.33 9.29 17.92
N ASP A 288 -3.77 10.29 18.60
CA ASP A 288 -4.55 11.40 19.17
C ASP A 288 -5.24 12.24 18.09
N GLU A 289 -4.59 12.48 16.97
CA GLU A 289 -5.15 13.27 15.86
C GLU A 289 -6.30 12.53 15.16
N ARG A 290 -6.12 11.23 14.90
CA ARG A 290 -7.18 10.38 14.31
C ARG A 290 -8.38 10.28 15.24
N GLU A 291 -8.15 10.08 16.52
CA GLU A 291 -9.20 9.99 17.52
C GLU A 291 -9.97 11.31 17.65
N GLN A 292 -9.27 12.45 17.61
CA GLN A 292 -9.89 13.77 17.63
C GLN A 292 -10.74 13.99 16.37
N THR A 293 -10.25 13.58 15.21
CA THR A 293 -10.95 13.67 13.93
C THR A 293 -12.20 12.78 13.93
N LEU A 294 -12.09 11.54 14.40
CA LEU A 294 -13.21 10.62 14.55
C LEU A 294 -14.28 11.19 15.50
N ASN A 295 -13.88 11.67 16.68
CA ASN A 295 -14.80 12.26 17.64
C ASN A 295 -15.51 13.49 17.06
N GLN A 296 -14.83 14.30 16.25
CA GLN A 296 -15.46 15.42 15.56
C GLN A 296 -16.46 14.93 14.51
N LEU A 297 -16.11 13.90 13.72
CA LEU A 297 -17.04 13.30 12.74
C LEU A 297 -18.31 12.80 13.43
N LEU A 298 -18.17 12.06 14.53
CA LEU A 298 -19.30 11.57 15.33
C LEU A 298 -20.16 12.72 15.84
N THR A 299 -19.55 13.81 16.32
CA THR A 299 -20.25 15.00 16.81
C THR A 299 -21.03 15.70 15.69
N GLU A 300 -20.44 15.86 14.51
CA GLU A 300 -21.11 16.46 13.35
C GLU A 300 -22.29 15.59 12.87
N MET A 301 -22.13 14.25 12.85
CA MET A 301 -23.20 13.32 12.49
C MET A 301 -24.36 13.35 13.51
N ASP A 302 -24.06 13.41 14.79
CA ASP A 302 -25.09 13.48 15.84
C ASP A 302 -25.84 14.80 15.81
N GLY A 303 -25.13 15.92 15.62
CA GLY A 303 -25.68 17.27 15.51
C GLY A 303 -26.37 17.58 14.20
N PHE A 304 -26.36 16.64 13.28
CA PHE A 304 -26.82 16.86 11.91
C PHE A 304 -28.35 16.68 11.81
N ASP A 305 -29.00 17.64 11.18
CA ASP A 305 -30.44 17.61 10.91
C ASP A 305 -30.74 16.90 9.59
N GLY A 306 -31.07 15.60 9.65
CA GLY A 306 -31.43 14.80 8.48
C GLY A 306 -32.65 15.34 7.70
N SER A 307 -33.45 16.23 8.29
CA SER A 307 -34.60 16.83 7.62
C SER A 307 -34.23 17.79 6.48
N LYS A 308 -32.98 18.25 6.44
CA LYS A 308 -32.47 19.15 5.39
C LYS A 308 -32.07 18.45 4.10
N GLY A 309 -32.17 17.12 4.03
CA GLY A 309 -31.86 16.35 2.82
C GLY A 309 -30.36 16.18 2.56
N VAL A 310 -29.51 16.21 3.60
CA VAL A 310 -28.12 15.80 3.45
C VAL A 310 -27.99 14.33 3.85
N VAL A 311 -27.36 13.52 2.99
CA VAL A 311 -27.09 12.10 3.22
C VAL A 311 -25.59 11.87 3.24
N ILE A 312 -25.11 11.11 4.22
CA ILE A 312 -23.70 10.75 4.33
C ILE A 312 -23.52 9.33 3.81
N LEU A 313 -22.73 9.15 2.77
CA LEU A 313 -22.28 7.84 2.31
C LEU A 313 -20.84 7.65 2.72
N ALA A 314 -20.49 6.47 3.19
CA ALA A 314 -19.08 6.10 3.41
C ALA A 314 -18.77 4.76 2.75
N ALA A 315 -17.51 4.53 2.42
CA ALA A 315 -17.05 3.26 1.89
C ALA A 315 -15.87 2.71 2.69
N THR A 316 -15.83 1.39 2.86
CA THR A 316 -14.72 0.67 3.49
C THR A 316 -14.57 -0.73 2.92
N ASN A 317 -13.32 -1.20 2.88
CA ASN A 317 -12.99 -2.60 2.64
C ASN A 317 -12.79 -3.38 3.96
N ARG A 318 -12.82 -2.69 5.12
CA ARG A 318 -12.52 -3.25 6.45
C ARG A 318 -13.59 -2.90 7.48
N PRO A 319 -14.83 -3.40 7.33
CA PRO A 319 -15.90 -3.06 8.27
C PRO A 319 -15.59 -3.49 9.71
N ASP A 320 -14.87 -4.60 9.88
CA ASP A 320 -14.51 -5.16 11.18
C ASP A 320 -13.50 -4.29 11.95
N SER A 321 -12.75 -3.46 11.25
CA SER A 321 -11.79 -2.53 11.86
C SER A 321 -12.43 -1.24 12.38
N LEU A 322 -13.68 -0.96 12.00
CA LEU A 322 -14.35 0.29 12.37
C LEU A 322 -14.73 0.34 13.85
N ASP A 323 -14.63 1.54 14.43
CA ASP A 323 -15.14 1.82 15.78
C ASP A 323 -16.65 1.58 15.83
N PRO A 324 -17.16 0.76 16.76
CA PRO A 324 -18.59 0.50 16.90
C PRO A 324 -19.45 1.76 17.08
N ALA A 325 -18.87 2.86 17.54
CA ALA A 325 -19.55 4.14 17.65
C ALA A 325 -20.03 4.69 16.30
N LEU A 326 -19.31 4.44 15.21
CA LEU A 326 -19.72 4.83 13.86
C LEU A 326 -20.98 4.08 13.38
N LEU A 327 -21.20 2.88 13.89
CA LEU A 327 -22.23 1.95 13.44
C LEU A 327 -23.50 2.01 14.29
N ARG A 328 -23.58 2.97 15.23
CA ARG A 328 -24.76 3.18 16.07
C ARG A 328 -25.90 3.84 15.29
N PRO A 329 -27.17 3.56 15.65
CA PRO A 329 -28.33 4.25 15.08
C PRO A 329 -28.18 5.78 15.11
N GLY A 330 -28.53 6.42 14.00
CA GLY A 330 -28.35 7.87 13.81
C GLY A 330 -27.02 8.27 13.22
N ARG A 331 -26.14 7.31 12.85
CA ARG A 331 -24.87 7.51 12.16
C ARG A 331 -24.83 6.67 10.88
N PHE A 332 -23.93 5.68 10.76
CA PHE A 332 -23.95 4.70 9.66
C PHE A 332 -24.79 3.49 10.07
N ASP A 333 -26.08 3.70 10.17
CA ASP A 333 -27.03 2.70 10.63
C ASP A 333 -27.51 1.74 9.53
N ARG A 334 -27.29 2.08 8.26
CA ARG A 334 -27.54 1.20 7.12
C ARG A 334 -26.21 0.71 6.53
N ARG A 335 -26.01 -0.60 6.50
CA ARG A 335 -24.90 -1.24 5.79
C ARG A 335 -25.40 -1.76 4.46
N ILE A 336 -24.69 -1.42 3.40
CA ILE A 336 -24.98 -1.83 2.03
C ILE A 336 -23.80 -2.68 1.56
N PRO A 337 -23.96 -4.01 1.48
CA PRO A 337 -22.93 -4.87 0.92
C PRO A 337 -22.78 -4.59 -0.58
N VAL A 338 -21.53 -4.53 -1.03
CA VAL A 338 -21.13 -4.39 -2.45
C VAL A 338 -20.14 -5.51 -2.67
N GLU A 339 -20.63 -6.65 -3.10
CA GLU A 339 -19.89 -7.90 -3.16
C GLU A 339 -19.15 -8.06 -4.50
N LEU A 340 -18.44 -9.16 -4.68
CA LEU A 340 -17.91 -9.50 -6.00
C LEU A 340 -19.08 -9.88 -6.91
N PRO A 341 -19.04 -9.46 -8.20
CA PRO A 341 -20.15 -9.71 -9.10
C PRO A 341 -20.32 -11.23 -9.37
N ASP A 342 -21.57 -11.66 -9.39
CA ASP A 342 -21.98 -13.00 -9.85
C ASP A 342 -21.73 -13.16 -11.37
N LEU A 343 -22.04 -14.31 -11.92
CA LEU A 343 -21.82 -14.59 -13.34
C LEU A 343 -22.52 -13.59 -14.27
N GLN A 344 -23.77 -13.26 -13.96
CA GLN A 344 -24.54 -12.30 -14.75
C GLN A 344 -23.97 -10.88 -14.62
N GLY A 345 -23.63 -10.47 -13.39
CA GLY A 345 -23.02 -9.17 -13.13
C GLY A 345 -21.66 -9.02 -13.82
N ARG A 346 -20.82 -10.09 -13.83
CA ARG A 346 -19.55 -10.08 -14.59
C ARG A 346 -19.78 -9.87 -16.09
N GLU A 347 -20.73 -10.59 -16.66
CA GLU A 347 -21.07 -10.46 -18.09
C GLU A 347 -21.56 -9.04 -18.41
N GLU A 348 -22.43 -8.46 -17.59
CA GLU A 348 -22.94 -7.11 -17.76
C GLU A 348 -21.83 -6.05 -17.61
N ILE A 349 -20.94 -6.18 -16.62
CA ILE A 349 -19.80 -5.29 -16.42
C ILE A 349 -18.87 -5.34 -17.65
N LEU A 350 -18.55 -6.53 -18.15
CA LEU A 350 -17.74 -6.69 -19.36
C LEU A 350 -18.39 -5.98 -20.55
N LYS A 351 -19.69 -6.17 -20.76
CA LYS A 351 -20.46 -5.49 -21.85
C LYS A 351 -20.44 -3.97 -21.70
N VAL A 352 -20.60 -3.44 -20.48
CA VAL A 352 -20.55 -1.98 -20.23
C VAL A 352 -19.19 -1.40 -20.59
N HIS A 353 -18.10 -2.07 -20.20
CA HIS A 353 -16.75 -1.61 -20.52
C HIS A 353 -16.41 -1.82 -21.99
N ALA A 354 -16.89 -2.90 -22.62
CA ALA A 354 -16.68 -3.20 -24.02
C ALA A 354 -17.33 -2.17 -24.98
N LYS A 355 -18.38 -1.47 -24.57
CA LYS A 355 -18.97 -0.37 -25.35
C LYS A 355 -17.97 0.73 -25.70
N LYS A 356 -16.87 0.85 -24.97
CA LYS A 356 -15.82 1.88 -25.16
C LYS A 356 -14.74 1.48 -26.15
N ILE A 357 -14.70 0.21 -26.57
CA ILE A 357 -13.69 -0.34 -27.48
C ILE A 357 -14.34 -0.99 -28.71
N LYS A 358 -13.54 -1.27 -29.72
CA LYS A 358 -14.00 -2.03 -30.88
C LYS A 358 -13.73 -3.51 -30.66
N ILE A 359 -14.77 -4.32 -30.78
CA ILE A 359 -14.73 -5.77 -30.60
C ILE A 359 -15.20 -6.49 -31.86
N ALA A 360 -14.79 -7.74 -32.04
CA ALA A 360 -15.32 -8.61 -33.10
C ALA A 360 -16.71 -9.13 -32.70
N ASP A 361 -17.57 -9.35 -33.69
CA ASP A 361 -18.93 -9.84 -33.47
C ASP A 361 -18.96 -11.29 -32.90
N THR A 362 -17.83 -11.99 -32.96
CA THR A 362 -17.66 -13.36 -32.46
C THR A 362 -17.31 -13.45 -30.99
N VAL A 363 -17.16 -12.32 -30.27
CA VAL A 363 -16.81 -12.32 -28.85
C VAL A 363 -17.99 -12.77 -27.99
N ARG A 364 -17.77 -13.76 -27.15
CA ARG A 364 -18.75 -14.37 -26.26
C ARG A 364 -18.47 -13.98 -24.81
N PHE A 365 -19.18 -12.98 -24.32
CA PHE A 365 -19.00 -12.47 -22.96
C PHE A 365 -19.43 -13.46 -21.87
N ASP A 366 -20.34 -14.38 -22.16
CA ASP A 366 -20.73 -15.46 -21.26
C ASP A 366 -19.55 -16.40 -20.92
N GLU A 367 -18.72 -16.76 -21.92
CA GLU A 367 -17.52 -17.56 -21.72
C GLU A 367 -16.42 -16.81 -20.97
N ILE A 368 -16.22 -15.54 -21.32
CA ILE A 368 -15.28 -14.65 -20.66
C ILE A 368 -15.65 -14.46 -19.18
N ALA A 369 -16.93 -14.24 -18.89
CA ALA A 369 -17.43 -14.08 -17.53
C ALA A 369 -17.27 -15.36 -16.69
N LYS A 370 -17.48 -16.55 -17.28
CA LYS A 370 -17.20 -17.84 -16.64
C LYS A 370 -15.72 -18.00 -16.30
N ALA A 371 -14.83 -17.66 -17.23
CA ALA A 371 -13.39 -17.76 -17.01
C ALA A 371 -12.85 -16.72 -16.00
N ALA A 372 -13.56 -15.61 -15.76
CA ALA A 372 -13.19 -14.54 -14.85
C ALA A 372 -13.86 -14.68 -13.45
N VAL A 373 -14.03 -15.91 -12.95
CA VAL A 373 -14.60 -16.19 -11.62
C VAL A 373 -13.80 -15.46 -10.53
N GLY A 374 -14.51 -14.78 -9.61
CA GLY A 374 -13.91 -14.05 -8.51
C GLY A 374 -13.27 -12.70 -8.88
N ALA A 375 -13.33 -12.29 -10.15
CA ALA A 375 -12.83 -11.00 -10.58
C ALA A 375 -13.74 -9.87 -10.11
N SER A 376 -13.14 -8.83 -9.55
CA SER A 376 -13.82 -7.58 -9.21
C SER A 376 -14.19 -6.76 -10.46
N GLY A 377 -15.11 -5.81 -10.33
CA GLY A 377 -15.46 -4.91 -11.43
C GLY A 377 -14.27 -4.15 -12.02
N ALA A 378 -13.28 -3.79 -11.20
CA ALA A 378 -12.06 -3.14 -11.65
C ALA A 378 -11.16 -4.07 -12.47
N GLU A 379 -11.05 -5.33 -12.07
CA GLU A 379 -10.30 -6.36 -12.83
C GLU A 379 -10.98 -6.67 -14.16
N LEU A 380 -12.32 -6.78 -14.19
CA LEU A 380 -13.08 -6.95 -15.42
C LEU A 380 -12.90 -5.77 -16.39
N ALA A 381 -12.90 -4.53 -15.87
CA ALA A 381 -12.58 -3.36 -16.67
C ALA A 381 -11.15 -3.40 -17.24
N ASN A 382 -10.20 -3.91 -16.44
CA ASN A 382 -8.82 -4.09 -16.87
C ASN A 382 -8.68 -5.18 -17.94
N ILE A 383 -9.41 -6.30 -17.83
CA ILE A 383 -9.45 -7.37 -18.85
C ILE A 383 -9.88 -6.76 -20.20
N VAL A 384 -10.94 -5.97 -20.22
CA VAL A 384 -11.43 -5.30 -21.46
C VAL A 384 -10.36 -4.37 -22.03
N ASN A 385 -9.69 -3.59 -21.19
CA ASN A 385 -8.63 -2.68 -21.63
C ASN A 385 -7.41 -3.43 -22.17
N GLU A 386 -6.96 -4.49 -21.49
CA GLU A 386 -5.83 -5.31 -21.94
C GLU A 386 -6.12 -6.01 -23.27
N ALA A 387 -7.35 -6.50 -23.49
CA ALA A 387 -7.77 -7.06 -24.76
C ALA A 387 -7.66 -6.04 -25.91
N ALA A 388 -8.07 -4.80 -25.66
CA ALA A 388 -7.92 -3.72 -26.65
C ALA A 388 -6.45 -3.38 -26.92
N LEU A 389 -5.61 -3.30 -25.85
CA LEU A 389 -4.17 -3.04 -25.98
C LEU A 389 -3.45 -4.16 -26.74
N ARG A 390 -3.86 -5.42 -26.51
CA ARG A 390 -3.32 -6.58 -27.24
C ARG A 390 -3.68 -6.51 -28.73
N ALA A 391 -4.92 -6.22 -29.07
CA ALA A 391 -5.34 -6.07 -30.47
C ALA A 391 -4.51 -4.98 -31.20
N VAL A 392 -4.26 -3.85 -30.52
CA VAL A 392 -3.41 -2.78 -31.08
C VAL A 392 -1.95 -3.23 -31.25
N ARG A 393 -1.40 -3.94 -30.27
CA ARG A 393 -0.04 -4.49 -30.31
C ARG A 393 0.17 -5.44 -31.48
N ASP A 394 -0.87 -6.22 -31.81
CA ASP A 394 -0.87 -7.15 -32.94
C ASP A 394 -1.30 -6.50 -34.28
N GLY A 395 -1.43 -5.17 -34.33
CA GLY A 395 -1.77 -4.41 -35.52
C GLY A 395 -3.25 -4.53 -35.96
N ARG A 396 -4.13 -5.07 -35.10
CA ARG A 396 -5.56 -5.23 -35.38
C ARG A 396 -6.36 -4.01 -34.89
N LYS A 397 -7.54 -3.80 -35.47
CA LYS A 397 -8.42 -2.67 -35.15
C LYS A 397 -9.57 -3.02 -34.23
N PHE A 398 -9.69 -4.27 -33.82
CA PHE A 398 -10.73 -4.80 -32.95
C PHE A 398 -10.16 -5.95 -32.10
N ALA A 399 -10.69 -6.10 -30.90
CA ALA A 399 -10.35 -7.18 -29.99
C ALA A 399 -11.17 -8.45 -30.32
N THR A 400 -10.53 -9.60 -30.26
CA THR A 400 -11.12 -10.92 -30.53
C THR A 400 -11.30 -11.72 -29.25
N GLN A 401 -12.00 -12.88 -29.30
CA GLN A 401 -12.15 -13.79 -28.18
C GLN A 401 -10.81 -14.15 -27.55
N ALA A 402 -9.81 -14.52 -28.36
CA ALA A 402 -8.47 -14.89 -27.90
C ALA A 402 -7.74 -13.74 -27.16
N ASP A 403 -8.05 -12.47 -27.50
CA ASP A 403 -7.48 -11.33 -26.77
C ASP A 403 -8.06 -11.24 -25.37
N PHE A 404 -9.36 -11.48 -25.19
CA PHE A 404 -10.00 -11.50 -23.88
C PHE A 404 -9.50 -12.67 -23.03
N GLU A 405 -9.40 -13.86 -23.59
CA GLU A 405 -8.90 -15.06 -22.89
C GLU A 405 -7.48 -14.84 -22.37
N GLU A 406 -6.56 -14.36 -23.19
CA GLU A 406 -5.21 -14.05 -22.73
C GLU A 406 -5.20 -12.86 -21.74
N SER A 407 -6.13 -11.91 -21.86
CA SER A 407 -6.23 -10.79 -20.92
C SER A 407 -6.71 -11.22 -19.55
N ILE A 408 -7.57 -12.23 -19.45
CA ILE A 408 -7.93 -12.87 -18.19
C ILE A 408 -6.67 -13.46 -17.54
N GLU A 409 -5.89 -14.22 -18.32
CA GLU A 409 -4.64 -14.79 -17.82
C GLU A 409 -3.63 -13.74 -17.37
N VAL A 410 -3.53 -12.63 -18.11
CA VAL A 410 -2.65 -11.50 -17.75
C VAL A 410 -3.09 -10.86 -16.43
N VAL A 411 -4.38 -10.68 -16.22
CA VAL A 411 -4.91 -10.05 -15.01
C VAL A 411 -4.79 -10.98 -13.79
N ILE A 412 -5.05 -12.28 -13.96
CA ILE A 412 -5.01 -13.27 -12.87
C ILE A 412 -3.56 -13.73 -12.59
N ALA A 413 -2.81 -14.13 -13.62
CA ALA A 413 -1.51 -14.78 -13.51
C ALA A 413 -0.32 -13.89 -13.93
N GLY A 414 -0.58 -12.69 -14.45
CA GLY A 414 0.44 -11.76 -14.95
C GLY A 414 0.91 -12.06 -16.38
N TYR A 415 1.76 -11.17 -16.91
CA TYR A 415 2.28 -11.27 -18.28
C TYR A 415 3.17 -12.49 -18.49
N GLN A 416 3.19 -13.01 -19.71
CA GLN A 416 4.15 -14.04 -20.12
C GLN A 416 5.59 -13.52 -20.07
N LYS A 417 6.50 -14.29 -19.48
CA LYS A 417 7.94 -13.96 -19.44
C LYS A 417 8.62 -14.38 -20.74
N LYS A 418 8.82 -13.45 -21.65
CA LYS A 418 9.48 -13.72 -22.95
C LYS A 418 10.96 -14.11 -22.85
N ASN A 419 11.66 -13.71 -21.78
CA ASN A 419 13.12 -13.87 -21.66
C ASN A 419 13.54 -15.02 -20.71
N ARG A 420 12.59 -15.77 -20.14
CA ARG A 420 12.91 -16.91 -19.28
C ARG A 420 12.74 -18.19 -20.06
N VAL A 421 13.84 -18.72 -20.54
CA VAL A 421 13.89 -20.05 -21.15
C VAL A 421 14.09 -21.04 -20.00
N LEU A 422 13.10 -21.90 -19.77
CA LEU A 422 13.25 -23.04 -18.87
C LEU A 422 14.28 -24.00 -19.47
N SER A 423 15.15 -24.57 -18.64
CA SER A 423 15.97 -25.69 -19.07
C SER A 423 15.07 -26.87 -19.46
N ASN A 424 15.54 -27.74 -20.34
CA ASN A 424 14.78 -28.94 -20.75
C ASN A 424 14.33 -29.77 -19.53
N LYS A 425 15.19 -29.86 -18.51
CA LYS A 425 14.86 -30.55 -17.27
C LYS A 425 13.72 -29.86 -16.49
N GLU A 426 13.79 -28.53 -16.33
CA GLU A 426 12.74 -27.77 -15.66
C GLU A 426 11.42 -27.83 -16.46
N LYS A 427 11.49 -27.68 -17.79
CA LYS A 427 10.32 -27.80 -18.66
C LYS A 427 9.63 -29.14 -18.48
N LEU A 428 10.39 -30.23 -18.42
CA LEU A 428 9.86 -31.56 -18.19
C LEU A 428 9.21 -31.70 -16.80
N ILE A 429 9.88 -31.22 -15.75
CA ILE A 429 9.33 -31.24 -14.37
C ILE A 429 8.01 -30.48 -14.31
N VAL A 430 7.94 -29.27 -14.85
CA VAL A 430 6.73 -28.44 -14.85
C VAL A 430 5.61 -29.12 -15.66
N SER A 431 5.94 -29.80 -16.79
CA SER A 431 4.95 -30.53 -17.58
C SER A 431 4.28 -31.67 -16.79
N TYR A 432 5.04 -32.38 -15.98
CA TYR A 432 4.47 -33.44 -15.11
C TYR A 432 3.73 -32.82 -13.92
N HIS A 433 4.22 -31.73 -13.37
CA HIS A 433 3.59 -31.02 -12.26
C HIS A 433 2.18 -30.54 -12.64
N GLU A 434 2.05 -29.77 -13.73
CA GLU A 434 0.76 -29.26 -14.21
C GLU A 434 -0.15 -30.40 -14.72
N GLY A 435 0.44 -31.39 -15.39
CA GLY A 435 -0.28 -32.61 -15.79
C GLY A 435 -0.81 -33.39 -14.59
N GLY A 436 -0.08 -33.40 -13.47
CA GLY A 436 -0.49 -34.00 -12.21
C GLY A 436 -1.74 -33.33 -11.62
N HIS A 437 -1.76 -32.02 -11.53
CA HIS A 437 -2.93 -31.25 -11.09
C HIS A 437 -4.16 -31.55 -11.95
N ALA A 438 -4.01 -31.49 -13.28
CA ALA A 438 -5.09 -31.66 -14.22
C ALA A 438 -5.66 -33.12 -14.18
N LEU A 439 -4.78 -34.10 -14.10
CA LEU A 439 -5.20 -35.53 -14.09
C LEU A 439 -5.90 -35.87 -12.77
N VAL A 440 -5.40 -35.40 -11.63
CA VAL A 440 -6.06 -35.61 -10.34
C VAL A 440 -7.42 -34.91 -10.33
N ALA A 441 -7.53 -33.68 -10.82
CA ALA A 441 -8.81 -33.00 -10.95
C ALA A 441 -9.82 -33.77 -11.79
N ALA A 442 -9.41 -34.24 -12.98
CA ALA A 442 -10.31 -34.89 -13.93
C ALA A 442 -10.74 -36.29 -13.51
N LYS A 443 -10.03 -36.94 -12.59
CA LYS A 443 -10.35 -38.30 -12.11
C LYS A 443 -11.11 -38.30 -10.79
N GLN A 444 -11.47 -37.16 -10.26
CA GLN A 444 -12.31 -37.01 -9.09
C GLN A 444 -13.75 -36.63 -9.46
N THR A 445 -14.68 -37.02 -8.61
CA THR A 445 -16.07 -36.55 -8.65
C THR A 445 -16.12 -35.14 -8.10
N ASP A 446 -17.09 -34.33 -8.49
CA ASP A 446 -17.34 -32.99 -7.96
C ASP A 446 -16.10 -32.07 -8.01
N SER A 447 -15.36 -32.16 -9.10
CA SER A 447 -14.21 -31.29 -9.39
C SER A 447 -14.52 -30.47 -10.65
N ALA A 448 -14.18 -29.19 -10.59
CA ALA A 448 -14.35 -28.28 -11.72
C ALA A 448 -13.59 -28.80 -12.96
N PRO A 449 -14.18 -28.75 -14.16
CA PRO A 449 -13.51 -29.20 -15.37
C PRO A 449 -12.26 -28.39 -15.68
N VAL A 450 -11.25 -29.07 -16.21
CA VAL A 450 -10.00 -28.43 -16.64
C VAL A 450 -10.27 -27.64 -17.92
N HIS A 451 -10.08 -26.34 -17.87
CA HIS A 451 -10.28 -25.44 -19.00
C HIS A 451 -9.00 -25.26 -19.83
N LYS A 452 -7.86 -25.14 -19.15
CA LYS A 452 -6.56 -24.93 -19.80
C LYS A 452 -5.41 -25.36 -18.89
N ILE A 453 -4.35 -25.89 -19.47
CA ILE A 453 -3.09 -26.22 -18.80
C ILE A 453 -1.96 -25.53 -19.58
N THR A 454 -1.06 -24.85 -18.91
CA THR A 454 0.10 -24.21 -19.56
C THR A 454 1.35 -24.28 -18.70
N ILE A 455 2.50 -24.42 -19.37
CA ILE A 455 3.82 -24.40 -18.73
C ILE A 455 4.61 -23.15 -19.12
N ILE A 456 3.92 -22.10 -19.62
CA ILE A 456 4.53 -20.83 -19.98
C ILE A 456 4.69 -19.96 -18.71
N PRO A 457 5.94 -19.59 -18.33
CA PRO A 457 6.19 -18.81 -17.12
C PRO A 457 5.54 -17.44 -17.14
N ARG A 458 4.93 -17.03 -16.01
CA ARG A 458 4.26 -15.74 -15.82
C ARG A 458 5.03 -14.81 -14.87
N THR A 459 4.71 -13.52 -14.91
CA THR A 459 5.36 -12.51 -14.07
C THR A 459 5.01 -12.62 -12.59
N SER A 460 3.89 -13.24 -12.24
CA SER A 460 3.52 -13.59 -10.85
C SER A 460 4.50 -14.55 -10.16
N GLY A 461 5.36 -15.21 -10.94
CA GLY A 461 6.32 -16.20 -10.42
C GLY A 461 5.94 -17.64 -10.76
N ALA A 462 4.71 -17.90 -11.17
CA ALA A 462 4.28 -19.22 -11.63
C ALA A 462 5.09 -19.67 -12.86
N LEU A 463 5.50 -20.94 -12.86
CA LEU A 463 6.20 -21.57 -13.98
C LEU A 463 5.24 -22.22 -14.96
N GLY A 464 4.06 -22.56 -14.49
CA GLY A 464 2.89 -23.05 -15.21
C GLY A 464 1.64 -22.80 -14.39
N TYR A 465 0.49 -23.19 -14.89
CA TYR A 465 -0.75 -23.26 -14.12
C TYR A 465 -1.78 -24.13 -14.83
N THR A 466 -2.64 -24.74 -14.02
CA THR A 466 -3.81 -25.49 -14.46
C THR A 466 -5.06 -24.69 -14.10
N MET A 467 -5.80 -24.26 -15.11
CA MET A 467 -7.03 -23.48 -14.95
C MET A 467 -8.24 -24.41 -14.94
N GLN A 468 -8.99 -24.35 -13.85
CA GLN A 468 -10.28 -25.03 -13.71
C GLN A 468 -11.38 -23.96 -13.70
N VAL A 469 -12.48 -24.20 -14.38
CA VAL A 469 -13.63 -23.30 -14.46
C VAL A 469 -14.89 -24.09 -14.17
N ASP A 470 -15.60 -23.69 -13.12
CA ASP A 470 -16.90 -24.28 -12.79
C ASP A 470 -17.95 -23.88 -13.83
N GLU A 471 -18.78 -24.84 -14.26
CA GLU A 471 -19.89 -24.56 -15.18
C GLU A 471 -21.00 -23.72 -14.53
N GLN A 472 -21.14 -23.83 -13.21
CA GLN A 472 -22.14 -23.12 -12.42
C GLN A 472 -21.49 -22.52 -11.18
N GLU A 473 -22.06 -21.43 -10.65
CA GLU A 473 -21.61 -20.86 -9.39
C GLU A 473 -22.08 -21.73 -8.21
N HIS A 474 -21.12 -22.16 -7.39
CA HIS A 474 -21.37 -22.91 -6.18
C HIS A 474 -21.18 -22.03 -4.95
N PHE A 475 -22.26 -21.82 -4.19
CA PHE A 475 -22.24 -21.05 -2.94
C PHE A 475 -21.92 -21.90 -1.71
N LEU A 476 -22.09 -23.22 -1.81
CA LEU A 476 -21.80 -24.16 -0.74
C LEU A 476 -20.86 -25.23 -1.28
N MET A 477 -19.87 -25.59 -0.46
CA MET A 477 -18.94 -26.67 -0.76
C MET A 477 -19.09 -27.76 0.29
N SER A 478 -19.21 -28.98 -0.16
CA SER A 478 -19.23 -30.17 0.71
C SER A 478 -17.83 -30.47 1.26
N LYS A 479 -17.77 -31.32 2.28
CA LYS A 479 -16.50 -31.85 2.80
C LYS A 479 -15.70 -32.55 1.70
N GLU A 480 -16.38 -33.37 0.88
CA GLU A 480 -15.77 -34.12 -0.20
C GLU A 480 -15.18 -33.20 -1.29
N GLU A 481 -15.89 -32.17 -1.70
CA GLU A 481 -15.38 -31.16 -2.67
C GLU A 481 -14.12 -30.46 -2.17
N LEU A 482 -14.07 -30.10 -0.87
CA LEU A 482 -12.88 -29.46 -0.28
C LEU A 482 -11.71 -30.44 -0.17
N GLU A 483 -11.96 -31.71 0.21
CA GLU A 483 -10.97 -32.79 0.20
C GLU A 483 -10.44 -33.03 -1.24
N ASN A 484 -11.31 -33.03 -2.24
CA ASN A 484 -10.93 -33.15 -3.64
C ASN A 484 -10.05 -31.95 -4.10
N LYS A 485 -10.36 -30.74 -3.66
CA LYS A 485 -9.50 -29.58 -3.93
C LYS A 485 -8.12 -29.72 -3.31
N ILE A 486 -8.01 -30.21 -2.07
CA ILE A 486 -6.72 -30.46 -1.42
C ILE A 486 -5.94 -31.51 -2.22
N ALA A 487 -6.58 -32.62 -2.63
CA ALA A 487 -5.94 -33.64 -3.46
C ALA A 487 -5.46 -33.08 -4.80
N THR A 488 -6.25 -32.21 -5.44
CA THR A 488 -5.85 -31.52 -6.69
C THR A 488 -4.63 -30.64 -6.47
N PHE A 489 -4.59 -29.82 -5.41
CA PHE A 489 -3.41 -28.99 -5.09
C PHE A 489 -2.16 -29.83 -4.79
N THR A 490 -2.30 -31.01 -4.20
CA THR A 490 -1.14 -31.89 -3.96
C THR A 490 -0.71 -32.69 -5.19
N GLY A 491 -1.51 -32.69 -6.27
CA GLY A 491 -1.30 -33.50 -7.50
C GLY A 491 0.01 -33.19 -8.21
N GLY A 492 0.41 -31.92 -8.33
CA GLY A 492 1.68 -31.54 -8.96
C GLY A 492 2.88 -32.11 -8.22
N ARG A 493 2.90 -31.97 -6.89
CA ARG A 493 3.93 -32.55 -6.02
C ARG A 493 3.96 -34.07 -6.09
N ALA A 494 2.79 -34.72 -6.07
CA ALA A 494 2.68 -36.15 -6.17
C ALA A 494 3.23 -36.68 -7.52
N ALA A 495 3.02 -35.95 -8.61
CA ALA A 495 3.61 -36.28 -9.91
C ALA A 495 5.15 -36.16 -9.92
N GLU A 496 5.71 -35.11 -9.30
CA GLU A 496 7.16 -34.97 -9.15
C GLU A 496 7.77 -36.14 -8.36
N GLU A 497 7.17 -36.50 -7.23
CA GLU A 497 7.62 -37.63 -6.39
C GLU A 497 7.54 -38.96 -7.11
N LEU A 498 6.46 -39.20 -7.83
CA LEU A 498 6.22 -40.45 -8.56
C LEU A 498 7.20 -40.65 -9.71
N ILE A 499 7.48 -39.61 -10.50
CA ILE A 499 8.25 -39.71 -11.74
C ILE A 499 9.74 -39.45 -11.53
N PHE A 500 10.09 -38.43 -10.74
CA PHE A 500 11.48 -38.01 -10.58
C PHE A 500 12.11 -38.44 -9.26
N HIS A 501 11.34 -39.08 -8.37
CA HIS A 501 11.78 -39.42 -7.00
C HIS A 501 12.43 -38.23 -6.26
N SER A 502 11.97 -37.04 -6.58
CA SER A 502 12.49 -35.78 -6.09
C SER A 502 11.37 -34.76 -5.99
N VAL A 503 11.60 -33.69 -5.23
CA VAL A 503 10.62 -32.62 -5.03
C VAL A 503 11.28 -31.28 -5.31
N THR A 504 10.51 -30.36 -5.87
CA THR A 504 10.99 -29.01 -6.15
C THR A 504 10.27 -27.96 -5.31
N THR A 505 10.76 -26.72 -5.40
CA THR A 505 10.12 -25.56 -4.78
C THR A 505 8.87 -25.09 -5.54
N GLY A 506 8.55 -25.70 -6.69
CA GLY A 506 7.42 -25.31 -7.53
C GLY A 506 6.07 -25.41 -6.81
N ALA A 507 5.90 -26.45 -5.98
CA ALA A 507 4.68 -26.69 -5.21
C ALA A 507 4.44 -25.76 -4.01
N SER A 508 5.21 -24.67 -3.83
CA SER A 508 5.11 -23.80 -2.65
C SER A 508 3.72 -23.20 -2.48
N ASN A 509 3.15 -22.65 -3.55
CA ASN A 509 1.80 -22.07 -3.52
C ASN A 509 0.71 -23.12 -3.30
N ASP A 510 0.86 -24.30 -3.90
CA ASP A 510 -0.12 -25.38 -3.78
C ASP A 510 -0.18 -25.91 -2.35
N ILE A 511 0.98 -26.05 -1.70
CA ILE A 511 1.09 -26.41 -0.28
C ILE A 511 0.39 -25.38 0.59
N GLU A 512 0.58 -24.09 0.30
CA GLU A 512 -0.08 -23.01 1.04
C GLU A 512 -1.60 -23.08 0.89
N GLN A 513 -2.12 -23.23 -0.33
CA GLN A 513 -3.56 -23.33 -0.59
C GLN A 513 -4.16 -24.60 0.03
N ALA A 514 -3.54 -25.75 -0.14
CA ALA A 514 -3.97 -27.00 0.49
C ALA A 514 -4.03 -26.87 2.02
N THR A 515 -3.01 -26.27 2.64
CA THR A 515 -2.96 -26.04 4.08
C THR A 515 -4.05 -25.08 4.54
N LYS A 516 -4.31 -24.00 3.79
CA LYS A 516 -5.35 -23.00 4.09
C LYS A 516 -6.73 -23.63 4.08
N ILE A 517 -7.04 -24.44 3.08
CA ILE A 517 -8.32 -25.17 2.98
C ILE A 517 -8.45 -26.17 4.12
N ALA A 518 -7.44 -27.02 4.35
CA ALA A 518 -7.46 -28.03 5.41
C ALA A 518 -7.65 -27.40 6.79
N ARG A 519 -6.98 -26.26 7.06
CA ARG A 519 -7.13 -25.52 8.29
C ARG A 519 -8.56 -24.99 8.44
N ALA A 520 -9.13 -24.37 7.41
CA ALA A 520 -10.50 -23.86 7.42
C ALA A 520 -11.54 -24.96 7.64
N MET A 521 -11.37 -26.12 7.02
CA MET A 521 -12.26 -27.30 7.21
C MET A 521 -12.31 -27.70 8.69
N ILE A 522 -11.16 -27.73 9.35
CA ILE A 522 -11.04 -28.20 10.74
C ILE A 522 -11.43 -27.10 11.73
N SER A 523 -10.89 -25.87 11.57
CA SER A 523 -11.03 -24.82 12.58
C SER A 523 -12.29 -23.98 12.45
N ARG A 524 -12.89 -23.93 11.24
CA ARG A 524 -13.96 -22.98 10.91
C ARG A 524 -15.28 -23.65 10.48
N TYR A 525 -15.21 -24.69 9.66
CA TYR A 525 -16.40 -25.28 9.05
C TYR A 525 -16.96 -26.47 9.82
N GLY A 526 -16.30 -26.91 10.91
CA GLY A 526 -16.73 -28.05 11.69
C GLY A 526 -16.76 -29.36 10.91
N MET A 527 -15.81 -29.54 9.94
CA MET A 527 -15.74 -30.72 9.08
C MET A 527 -14.75 -31.77 9.61
N SER A 528 -14.46 -31.74 10.90
CA SER A 528 -13.57 -32.70 11.59
C SER A 528 -14.36 -33.49 12.62
N ASP A 529 -14.18 -34.80 12.63
CA ASP A 529 -14.83 -35.70 13.62
C ASP A 529 -14.26 -35.50 15.04
N ASP A 530 -13.07 -34.92 15.19
CA ASP A 530 -12.44 -34.67 16.48
C ASP A 530 -12.94 -33.39 17.18
N PHE A 531 -13.42 -32.42 16.42
CA PHE A 531 -13.81 -31.10 16.93
C PHE A 531 -15.29 -30.77 16.71
N ASP A 532 -15.96 -31.58 15.90
CA ASP A 532 -17.37 -31.45 15.60
C ASP A 532 -17.76 -30.00 15.21
N MET A 533 -18.87 -29.48 15.66
CA MET A 533 -19.42 -28.15 15.31
C MET A 533 -18.87 -27.02 16.20
N VAL A 534 -17.57 -27.03 16.46
CA VAL A 534 -16.91 -25.99 17.27
C VAL A 534 -16.02 -25.09 16.38
N ALA A 535 -16.32 -23.79 16.35
CA ALA A 535 -15.48 -22.82 15.68
C ALA A 535 -14.28 -22.44 16.57
N MET A 536 -13.07 -22.72 16.12
CA MET A 536 -11.81 -22.47 16.84
C MET A 536 -11.03 -21.28 16.27
N GLU A 537 -11.59 -20.63 15.27
CA GLU A 537 -10.95 -19.54 14.53
C GLU A 537 -11.94 -18.38 14.40
N ASN A 538 -11.43 -17.17 14.63
CA ASN A 538 -12.13 -15.94 14.32
C ASN A 538 -11.45 -15.27 13.13
N VAL A 539 -12.21 -14.94 12.10
CA VAL A 539 -11.70 -14.27 10.89
C VAL A 539 -12.03 -12.79 10.96
N SER A 540 -11.00 -11.97 10.93
CA SER A 540 -11.08 -10.51 10.75
C SER A 540 -10.64 -10.12 9.34
N ASN A 541 -11.01 -8.92 8.90
CA ASN A 541 -10.69 -8.42 7.55
C ASN A 541 -11.21 -9.32 6.42
N GLN A 542 -12.44 -9.80 6.52
CA GLN A 542 -13.06 -10.75 5.61
C GLN A 542 -12.88 -10.41 4.12
N TYR A 543 -12.93 -9.13 3.75
CA TYR A 543 -12.79 -8.68 2.36
C TYR A 543 -11.35 -8.46 1.88
N LEU A 544 -10.34 -8.69 2.71
CA LEU A 544 -8.93 -8.49 2.40
C LEU A 544 -8.08 -9.75 2.60
N GLY A 545 -8.68 -10.90 2.38
CA GLY A 545 -7.99 -12.18 2.50
C GLY A 545 -8.14 -12.87 3.85
N GLY A 546 -8.76 -12.19 4.84
CA GLY A 546 -9.11 -12.76 6.14
C GLY A 546 -7.90 -13.05 7.04
N ASP A 547 -7.69 -12.22 8.05
CA ASP A 547 -6.72 -12.54 9.11
C ASP A 547 -7.40 -13.51 10.09
N ALA A 548 -6.93 -14.76 10.10
CA ALA A 548 -7.43 -15.79 10.99
C ALA A 548 -6.69 -15.74 12.33
N SER A 549 -7.43 -15.70 13.43
CA SER A 549 -6.89 -15.80 14.78
C SER A 549 -7.53 -16.97 15.51
N LEU A 550 -6.70 -17.89 16.04
CA LEU A 550 -7.18 -19.02 16.81
C LEU A 550 -7.69 -18.56 18.18
N THR A 551 -8.87 -19.06 18.57
CA THR A 551 -9.56 -18.73 19.84
C THR A 551 -9.58 -19.90 20.83
N CYS A 552 -8.72 -20.89 20.63
CA CYS A 552 -8.65 -22.11 21.43
C CYS A 552 -7.35 -22.20 22.25
N SER A 553 -7.29 -23.14 23.20
CA SER A 553 -6.09 -23.39 24.04
C SER A 553 -4.90 -23.89 23.20
N PHE A 554 -3.68 -23.75 23.74
CA PHE A 554 -2.47 -24.28 23.08
C PHE A 554 -2.51 -25.78 22.84
N GLU A 555 -3.13 -26.54 23.72
CA GLU A 555 -3.30 -27.99 23.56
C GLU A 555 -4.18 -28.30 22.35
N THR A 556 -5.31 -27.59 22.23
CA THR A 556 -6.21 -27.69 21.08
C THR A 556 -5.53 -27.27 19.79
N GLN A 557 -4.72 -26.19 19.81
CA GLN A 557 -3.95 -25.76 18.64
C GLN A 557 -2.97 -26.84 18.18
N THR A 558 -2.28 -27.51 19.12
CA THR A 558 -1.37 -28.62 18.80
C THR A 558 -2.11 -29.78 18.15
N LEU A 559 -3.32 -30.10 18.63
CA LEU A 559 -4.14 -31.16 18.05
C LEU A 559 -4.64 -30.75 16.66
N LEU A 560 -5.09 -29.50 16.50
CA LEU A 560 -5.52 -28.93 15.22
C LEU A 560 -4.41 -29.05 14.17
N ASP A 561 -3.18 -28.62 14.51
CA ASP A 561 -2.04 -28.71 13.59
C ASP A 561 -1.74 -30.15 13.17
N LYS A 562 -1.85 -31.12 14.09
CA LYS A 562 -1.72 -32.55 13.75
C LYS A 562 -2.81 -33.00 12.76
N LYS A 563 -4.05 -32.58 12.98
CA LYS A 563 -5.17 -32.94 12.10
C LYS A 563 -5.06 -32.32 10.71
N VAL A 564 -4.56 -31.08 10.63
CA VAL A 564 -4.24 -30.47 9.33
C VAL A 564 -3.21 -31.29 8.56
N VAL A 565 -2.12 -31.71 9.23
CA VAL A 565 -1.08 -32.56 8.62
C VAL A 565 -1.66 -33.91 8.20
N GLU A 566 -2.49 -34.54 9.04
CA GLU A 566 -3.13 -35.82 8.72
C GLU A 566 -4.04 -35.71 7.50
N LEU A 567 -4.87 -34.65 7.42
CA LEU A 567 -5.77 -34.41 6.30
C LEU A 567 -5.00 -34.19 4.99
N VAL A 568 -4.02 -33.27 4.98
CA VAL A 568 -3.22 -32.99 3.77
C VAL A 568 -2.48 -34.25 3.31
N ARG A 569 -1.92 -35.03 4.23
CA ARG A 569 -1.22 -36.29 3.91
C ARG A 569 -2.17 -37.29 3.28
N ARG A 570 -3.37 -37.48 3.83
CA ARG A 570 -4.37 -38.42 3.30
C ARG A 570 -4.78 -38.05 1.86
N GLU A 571 -5.00 -36.74 1.62
CA GLU A 571 -5.39 -36.29 0.28
C GLU A 571 -4.21 -36.34 -0.71
N HIS A 572 -2.97 -36.13 -0.23
CA HIS A 572 -1.77 -36.35 -1.03
C HIS A 572 -1.58 -37.84 -1.42
N GLU A 573 -1.83 -38.78 -0.49
CA GLU A 573 -1.83 -40.21 -0.77
C GLU A 573 -2.92 -40.59 -1.80
N LYS A 574 -4.11 -39.96 -1.70
CA LYS A 574 -5.20 -40.12 -2.70
C LYS A 574 -4.74 -39.63 -4.08
N ALA A 575 -4.12 -38.46 -4.18
CA ALA A 575 -3.59 -37.92 -5.42
C ALA A 575 -2.51 -38.85 -6.01
N THR A 576 -1.58 -39.33 -5.22
CA THR A 576 -0.54 -40.29 -5.63
C THR A 576 -1.13 -41.56 -6.18
N LYS A 577 -2.16 -42.08 -5.53
CA LYS A 577 -2.87 -43.28 -6.02
C LYS A 577 -3.54 -43.04 -7.37
N ILE A 578 -4.26 -41.92 -7.52
CA ILE A 578 -4.91 -41.55 -8.79
C ILE A 578 -3.87 -41.46 -9.93
N LEU A 579 -2.72 -40.85 -9.67
CA LEU A 579 -1.64 -40.73 -10.66
C LEU A 579 -1.01 -42.08 -11.00
N THR A 580 -0.80 -42.94 -9.99
CA THR A 580 -0.24 -44.28 -10.18
C THR A 580 -1.17 -45.15 -11.03
N ASP A 581 -2.48 -45.13 -10.73
CA ASP A 581 -3.49 -45.87 -11.46
C ASP A 581 -3.68 -45.39 -12.92
N ASN A 582 -3.23 -44.15 -13.21
CA ASN A 582 -3.36 -43.51 -14.53
C ASN A 582 -2.00 -43.02 -15.09
N ILE A 583 -0.90 -43.70 -14.75
CA ILE A 583 0.47 -43.23 -15.08
C ILE A 583 0.69 -43.08 -16.60
N GLY A 584 0.10 -43.95 -17.43
CA GLY A 584 0.17 -43.82 -18.89
C GLY A 584 -0.41 -42.51 -19.39
N LYS A 585 -1.57 -42.10 -18.84
CA LYS A 585 -2.19 -40.82 -19.20
C LYS A 585 -1.39 -39.60 -18.68
N LEU A 586 -0.77 -39.75 -17.54
CA LEU A 586 0.15 -38.71 -17.03
C LEU A 586 1.32 -38.48 -18.00
N HIS A 587 1.91 -39.55 -18.54
CA HIS A 587 2.97 -39.46 -19.54
C HIS A 587 2.51 -38.81 -20.85
N GLU A 588 1.32 -39.17 -21.35
CA GLU A 588 0.73 -38.59 -22.57
C GLU A 588 0.51 -37.07 -22.40
N ILE A 589 -0.10 -36.65 -21.28
CA ILE A 589 -0.36 -35.24 -20.98
C ILE A 589 0.96 -34.47 -20.84
N ALA A 590 1.91 -35.01 -20.08
CA ALA A 590 3.21 -34.36 -19.87
C ALA A 590 4.00 -34.24 -21.17
N LYS A 591 3.99 -35.25 -22.04
CA LYS A 591 4.62 -35.22 -23.36
C LYS A 591 3.99 -34.13 -24.23
N TYR A 592 2.67 -34.05 -24.28
CA TYR A 592 1.97 -33.04 -25.06
C TYR A 592 2.29 -31.62 -24.56
N LEU A 593 2.29 -31.43 -23.24
CA LEU A 593 2.69 -30.15 -22.63
C LEU A 593 4.15 -29.76 -22.93
N TYR A 594 5.04 -30.73 -22.90
CA TYR A 594 6.44 -30.50 -23.23
C TYR A 594 6.63 -30.02 -24.67
N GLU A 595 5.86 -30.61 -25.63
CA GLU A 595 5.94 -30.27 -27.05
C GLU A 595 5.20 -29.00 -27.42
N HIS A 596 4.00 -28.74 -26.88
CA HIS A 596 3.09 -27.68 -27.29
C HIS A 596 2.95 -26.54 -26.27
N GLU A 597 3.50 -26.70 -25.05
CA GLU A 597 3.51 -25.72 -23.94
C GLU A 597 2.13 -25.36 -23.38
N THR A 598 1.06 -25.65 -24.07
CA THR A 598 -0.33 -25.38 -23.66
C THR A 598 -1.25 -26.45 -24.17
N ILE A 599 -2.25 -26.85 -23.36
CA ILE A 599 -3.34 -27.75 -23.71
C ILE A 599 -4.65 -27.07 -23.39
N THR A 600 -5.59 -27.07 -24.34
CA THR A 600 -6.98 -26.64 -24.10
C THR A 600 -7.77 -27.74 -23.38
N GLY A 601 -8.90 -27.38 -22.73
CA GLY A 601 -9.74 -28.36 -22.06
C GLY A 601 -10.27 -29.45 -23.02
N GLU A 602 -10.59 -29.09 -24.26
CA GLU A 602 -11.03 -30.04 -25.28
C GLU A 602 -9.94 -31.06 -25.67
N GLU A 603 -8.71 -30.55 -25.90
CA GLU A 603 -7.56 -31.41 -26.21
C GLU A 603 -7.20 -32.30 -25.01
N PHE A 604 -7.26 -31.76 -23.79
CA PHE A 604 -7.04 -32.53 -22.57
C PHE A 604 -8.06 -33.67 -22.43
N MET A 605 -9.35 -33.41 -22.61
CA MET A 605 -10.39 -34.43 -22.55
C MET A 605 -10.25 -35.47 -23.66
N LYS A 606 -9.77 -35.08 -24.84
CA LYS A 606 -9.45 -36.01 -25.92
C LYS A 606 -8.34 -36.97 -25.51
N ILE A 607 -7.21 -36.45 -25.02
CA ILE A 607 -6.08 -37.25 -24.51
C ILE A 607 -6.55 -38.21 -23.40
N LEU A 608 -7.40 -37.73 -22.49
CA LEU A 608 -7.88 -38.50 -21.34
C LEU A 608 -8.78 -39.69 -21.77
N ASN A 609 -9.59 -39.53 -22.83
CA ASN A 609 -10.59 -40.49 -23.29
C ASN A 609 -10.08 -41.44 -24.40
N GLU A 610 -8.98 -41.10 -25.08
CA GLU A 610 -8.34 -41.98 -26.03
C GLU A 610 -7.78 -43.21 -25.30
N LYS A 611 -7.87 -44.39 -25.94
CA LYS A 611 -7.20 -45.58 -25.39
C LYS A 611 -5.69 -45.32 -25.42
N PRO A 612 -4.95 -45.75 -24.38
CA PRO A 612 -3.49 -45.61 -24.41
C PRO A 612 -2.95 -46.35 -25.65
N ASP A 613 -2.22 -45.64 -26.52
CA ASP A 613 -1.34 -46.29 -27.47
C ASP A 613 -0.33 -47.09 -26.65
N GLU A 614 0.02 -48.32 -27.13
CA GLU A 614 1.10 -49.10 -26.52
C GLU A 614 2.39 -48.27 -26.57
N ILE A 615 2.69 -47.63 -25.44
CA ILE A 615 3.86 -46.75 -25.33
C ILE A 615 5.08 -47.64 -25.35
N GLU A 616 5.84 -47.58 -26.46
CA GLU A 616 7.24 -48.04 -26.46
C GLU A 616 7.97 -47.31 -25.29
N GLU A 617 8.44 -48.10 -24.33
CA GLU A 617 9.24 -47.66 -23.19
C GLU A 617 10.34 -46.73 -23.70
N ILE A 618 10.25 -45.41 -23.38
CA ILE A 618 11.36 -44.51 -23.49
C ILE A 618 12.31 -44.86 -22.34
N GLN A 619 13.02 -46.00 -22.55
CA GLN A 619 14.05 -46.47 -21.63
C GLN A 619 15.30 -45.57 -21.71
N GLU A 620 15.71 -45.13 -20.54
CA GLU A 620 17.10 -45.09 -20.03
C GLU A 620 18.25 -44.81 -21.03
N ASN A 621 18.27 -43.74 -21.79
CA ASN A 621 19.48 -43.44 -22.54
C ASN A 621 20.07 -42.02 -22.34
N GLU A 622 19.61 -41.22 -21.42
CA GLU A 622 20.23 -39.90 -21.12
C GLU A 622 20.74 -39.73 -19.66
N THR A 623 21.00 -40.82 -18.94
CA THR A 623 21.64 -40.76 -17.61
C THR A 623 23.14 -41.06 -17.66
N ARG A 624 23.74 -41.05 -18.87
CA ARG A 624 25.20 -41.18 -19.04
C ARG A 624 25.71 -40.20 -20.13
N GLN A 625 25.71 -38.91 -19.84
CA GLN A 625 26.72 -37.97 -20.36
C GLN A 625 26.82 -36.76 -19.42
#